data_3e88e2f599b45300454f9ec9443f8a7e
#
_entry.id   3e88e2f599b45300454f9ec9443f8a7e
#
_cell.length_a   1.000
_cell.length_b   1.000
_cell.length_c   1.000
_cell.angle_alpha   90.00
_cell.angle_beta   90.00
_cell.angle_gamma   90.00
#
_symmetry.space_group_name_H-M   'P 1'
#
loop_
_entity.id
_entity.type
_entity.pdbx_description
1 polymer ?
#
loop_
_entity_poly.entity_id
_entity_poly.type
_entity_poly.pdbx_seq_one_letter_code
_entity_poly.pdbx_strand_id
1 'polypeptide(L)'
;MSDIEGAGEVRDEDAFDVEAVAAWLREQGTDIGGPVDVRQFGGGASNLTYSVRTPTHDLILRRPPTGKKARGAHDMGREYRIQAALKEPFGLVADMVALCQDDAVIGSEFYVMQRVDGLIPRRELPPAVDLDEAAVRRLCTGALDVLIRLHRIDPGSSADLSALGKGTGYVRRQVEGWSTRFRNARTEDVGRQRIERSETVMAWLDAHQPDDVAN
;
A
#
# COMPACT_ATOMS: atom_id res chain seq x y z
N MET A 1 7.01 -25.08 -12.06
CA MET A 1 6.20 -23.93 -11.58
C MET A 1 6.19 -22.93 -12.71
N SER A 2 5.03 -22.40 -13.12
CA SER A 2 4.94 -21.40 -14.20
C SER A 2 5.52 -20.08 -13.73
N ASP A 3 6.21 -19.37 -14.63
CA ASP A 3 6.71 -18.02 -14.35
C ASP A 3 5.57 -17.08 -13.99
N ILE A 4 5.79 -16.23 -12.99
CA ILE A 4 4.84 -15.16 -12.62
C ILE A 4 5.19 -13.94 -13.44
N GLU A 5 4.22 -13.43 -14.18
CA GLU A 5 4.41 -12.23 -14.99
C GLU A 5 4.89 -11.06 -14.13
N GLY A 6 6.01 -10.44 -14.52
CA GLY A 6 6.60 -9.30 -13.83
C GLY A 6 7.41 -9.59 -12.56
N ALA A 7 7.58 -10.88 -12.19
CA ALA A 7 8.47 -11.29 -11.12
C ALA A 7 9.76 -11.89 -11.68
N GLY A 8 10.90 -11.51 -11.12
CA GLY A 8 12.24 -11.98 -11.50
C GLY A 8 13.02 -12.52 -10.30
N GLU A 9 14.32 -12.70 -10.49
CA GLU A 9 15.24 -13.03 -9.39
C GLU A 9 15.22 -11.94 -8.32
N VAL A 10 15.43 -12.34 -7.07
CA VAL A 10 15.57 -11.39 -5.96
C VAL A 10 16.92 -10.68 -6.11
N ARG A 11 16.90 -9.35 -6.03
CA ARG A 11 18.14 -8.54 -6.07
C ARG A 11 18.95 -8.75 -4.80
N ASP A 12 20.26 -8.79 -4.92
CA ASP A 12 21.15 -9.05 -3.78
C ASP A 12 20.93 -8.06 -2.62
N GLU A 13 20.74 -6.76 -2.94
CA GLU A 13 20.48 -5.71 -1.95
C GLU A 13 19.12 -5.81 -1.25
N ASP A 14 18.19 -6.56 -1.84
CA ASP A 14 16.83 -6.76 -1.34
C ASP A 14 16.59 -8.21 -0.86
N ALA A 15 17.64 -9.03 -0.79
CA ALA A 15 17.57 -10.39 -0.28
C ALA A 15 17.23 -10.40 1.21
N PHE A 16 16.63 -11.48 1.67
CA PHE A 16 16.31 -11.74 3.07
C PHE A 16 16.39 -13.23 3.37
N ASP A 17 16.40 -13.58 4.64
CA ASP A 17 16.38 -14.96 5.08
C ASP A 17 15.00 -15.59 4.87
N VAL A 18 14.90 -16.41 3.82
CA VAL A 18 13.66 -17.10 3.42
C VAL A 18 13.23 -18.13 4.47
N GLU A 19 14.21 -18.82 5.08
CA GLU A 19 13.92 -19.82 6.11
C GLU A 19 13.41 -19.18 7.40
N ALA A 20 13.93 -17.99 7.76
CA ALA A 20 13.44 -17.23 8.90
C ALA A 20 11.95 -16.82 8.69
N VAL A 21 11.59 -16.37 7.47
CA VAL A 21 10.19 -16.08 7.14
C VAL A 21 9.33 -17.33 7.20
N ALA A 22 9.81 -18.46 6.65
CA ALA A 22 9.08 -19.71 6.67
C ALA A 22 8.86 -20.25 8.09
N ALA A 23 9.88 -20.16 8.94
CA ALA A 23 9.77 -20.53 10.36
C ALA A 23 8.77 -19.66 11.09
N TRP A 24 8.86 -18.34 10.91
CA TRP A 24 7.93 -17.39 11.51
C TRP A 24 6.48 -17.63 11.06
N LEU A 25 6.23 -17.90 9.78
CA LEU A 25 4.88 -18.19 9.27
C LEU A 25 4.30 -19.47 9.87
N ARG A 26 5.13 -20.51 10.10
CA ARG A 26 4.69 -21.73 10.80
C ARG A 26 4.27 -21.44 12.25
N GLU A 27 4.99 -20.57 12.93
CA GLU A 27 4.64 -20.10 14.29
C GLU A 27 3.30 -19.33 14.30
N GLN A 28 2.98 -18.63 13.19
CA GLN A 28 1.67 -17.96 13.03
C GLN A 28 0.55 -18.93 12.61
N GLY A 29 0.81 -20.23 12.52
CA GLY A 29 -0.17 -21.24 12.14
C GLY A 29 -0.34 -21.45 10.65
N THR A 30 0.51 -20.86 9.81
CA THR A 30 0.51 -21.09 8.36
C THR A 30 1.49 -22.22 8.02
N ASP A 31 0.95 -23.38 7.65
CA ASP A 31 1.79 -24.55 7.34
C ASP A 31 2.48 -24.38 5.98
N ILE A 32 3.63 -23.75 5.99
CA ILE A 32 4.54 -23.65 4.86
C ILE A 32 5.44 -24.90 4.82
N GLY A 33 4.99 -25.94 4.15
CA GLY A 33 5.74 -27.15 3.93
C GLY A 33 6.48 -27.16 2.59
N GLY A 34 7.63 -27.86 2.53
CA GLY A 34 8.40 -28.08 1.30
C GLY A 34 9.30 -26.91 0.88
N PRO A 35 9.86 -26.99 -0.35
CA PRO A 35 10.74 -25.94 -0.88
C PRO A 35 9.98 -24.64 -1.09
N VAL A 36 10.63 -23.52 -0.75
CA VAL A 36 10.09 -22.17 -0.91
C VAL A 36 10.78 -21.51 -2.11
N ASP A 37 10.00 -21.12 -3.12
CA ASP A 37 10.47 -20.31 -4.24
C ASP A 37 10.09 -18.86 -4.01
N VAL A 38 11.09 -17.97 -4.05
CA VAL A 38 10.88 -16.53 -3.86
C VAL A 38 11.30 -15.80 -5.12
N ARG A 39 10.40 -14.93 -5.62
CA ARG A 39 10.63 -14.05 -6.76
C ARG A 39 10.30 -12.62 -6.38
N GLN A 40 11.02 -11.64 -6.93
CA GLN A 40 10.79 -10.24 -6.65
C GLN A 40 10.09 -9.56 -7.83
N PHE A 41 9.04 -8.77 -7.54
CA PHE A 41 8.40 -7.94 -8.56
C PHE A 41 9.22 -6.69 -8.85
N GLY A 42 9.48 -6.45 -10.14
CA GLY A 42 10.33 -5.33 -10.62
C GLY A 42 9.71 -3.94 -10.55
N GLY A 43 8.51 -3.78 -10.00
CA GLY A 43 7.79 -2.50 -9.94
C GLY A 43 7.34 -2.20 -8.53
N GLY A 44 7.51 -0.95 -8.10
CA GLY A 44 7.06 -0.45 -6.80
C GLY A 44 8.10 0.48 -6.19
N ALA A 45 7.97 1.79 -6.46
CA ALA A 45 8.88 2.79 -5.90
C ALA A 45 8.77 2.93 -4.37
N SER A 46 7.70 2.39 -3.78
CA SER A 46 7.38 2.63 -2.36
C SER A 46 7.64 1.43 -1.48
N ASN A 47 7.35 0.20 -1.90
CA ASN A 47 7.54 -1.01 -1.10
C ASN A 47 8.04 -2.15 -1.96
N LEU A 48 8.84 -3.03 -1.39
CA LEU A 48 9.31 -4.25 -2.04
C LEU A 48 8.20 -5.31 -1.95
N THR A 49 7.98 -6.00 -3.05
CA THR A 49 6.94 -7.04 -3.16
C THR A 49 7.56 -8.31 -3.71
N TYR A 50 7.30 -9.41 -3.04
CA TYR A 50 7.82 -10.73 -3.39
C TYR A 50 6.68 -11.73 -3.52
N SER A 51 6.79 -12.62 -4.50
CA SER A 51 6.05 -13.86 -4.52
C SER A 51 6.76 -14.89 -3.67
N VAL A 52 6.03 -15.57 -2.82
CA VAL A 52 6.52 -16.64 -1.95
C VAL A 52 5.66 -17.87 -2.24
N ARG A 53 6.22 -18.83 -2.94
CA ARG A 53 5.51 -20.04 -3.37
C ARG A 53 6.03 -21.29 -2.69
N THR A 54 5.10 -22.11 -2.28
CA THR A 54 5.34 -23.48 -1.80
C THR A 54 4.44 -24.44 -2.55
N PRO A 55 4.56 -25.76 -2.37
CA PRO A 55 3.62 -26.72 -2.95
C PRO A 55 2.15 -26.49 -2.53
N THR A 56 1.91 -25.86 -1.38
CA THR A 56 0.58 -25.69 -0.79
C THR A 56 0.10 -24.22 -0.75
N HIS A 57 0.99 -23.24 -0.94
CA HIS A 57 0.66 -21.83 -0.81
C HIS A 57 1.24 -20.99 -1.96
N ASP A 58 0.48 -19.99 -2.35
CA ASP A 58 0.89 -18.95 -3.31
C ASP A 58 0.64 -17.59 -2.66
N LEU A 59 1.72 -17.01 -2.13
CA LEU A 59 1.66 -15.85 -1.23
C LEU A 59 2.39 -14.64 -1.82
N ILE A 60 2.04 -13.47 -1.32
CA ILE A 60 2.77 -12.22 -1.52
C ILE A 60 3.31 -11.75 -0.17
N LEU A 61 4.61 -11.48 -0.11
CA LEU A 61 5.24 -10.78 1.00
C LEU A 61 5.51 -9.34 0.58
N ARG A 62 5.14 -8.39 1.45
CA ARG A 62 5.47 -6.98 1.26
C ARG A 62 6.22 -6.43 2.45
N ARG A 63 7.31 -5.70 2.15
CA ARG A 63 8.13 -5.00 3.15
C ARG A 63 8.56 -3.62 2.63
N PRO A 64 8.96 -2.70 3.52
CA PRO A 64 9.53 -1.44 3.10
C PRO A 64 10.89 -1.64 2.42
N PRO A 65 11.35 -0.69 1.59
CA PRO A 65 12.70 -0.72 1.04
C PRO A 65 13.75 -0.60 2.14
N THR A 66 14.96 -1.09 1.86
CA THR A 66 16.12 -0.92 2.74
C THR A 66 16.57 0.55 2.77
N GLY A 67 17.03 1.03 3.93
CA GLY A 67 17.58 2.38 4.08
C GLY A 67 16.79 3.34 4.97
N LYS A 68 17.19 4.63 4.99
CA LYS A 68 16.53 5.66 5.82
C LYS A 68 15.15 5.99 5.28
N LYS A 69 14.14 5.81 6.13
CA LYS A 69 12.72 6.04 5.80
C LYS A 69 12.28 7.41 6.31
N ALA A 70 11.45 8.10 5.53
CA ALA A 70 10.71 9.25 6.05
C ALA A 70 9.72 8.78 7.13
N ARG A 71 9.58 9.51 8.20
CA ARG A 71 8.70 9.16 9.33
C ARG A 71 7.26 9.01 8.85
N GLY A 72 6.66 7.83 9.04
CA GLY A 72 5.29 7.50 8.61
C GLY A 72 5.14 7.15 7.12
N ALA A 73 6.23 7.04 6.35
CA ALA A 73 6.25 6.39 5.06
C ALA A 73 6.44 4.88 5.26
N HIS A 74 5.76 4.07 4.45
CA HIS A 74 5.94 2.61 4.44
C HIS A 74 5.50 1.89 5.74
N ASP A 75 4.37 2.30 6.32
CA ASP A 75 3.75 1.65 7.48
C ASP A 75 3.04 0.35 7.03
N MET A 76 3.74 -0.78 7.15
CA MET A 76 3.24 -2.10 6.76
C MET A 76 2.06 -2.52 7.64
N GLY A 77 2.12 -2.17 8.92
CA GLY A 77 1.03 -2.43 9.85
C GLY A 77 -0.26 -1.72 9.44
N ARG A 78 -0.15 -0.47 8.98
CA ARG A 78 -1.31 0.27 8.48
C ARG A 78 -1.86 -0.34 7.19
N GLU A 79 -1.00 -0.68 6.22
CA GLU A 79 -1.42 -1.33 4.97
C GLU A 79 -2.15 -2.64 5.25
N TYR A 80 -1.60 -3.46 6.13
CA TYR A 80 -2.22 -4.72 6.57
C TYR A 80 -3.61 -4.50 7.18
N ARG A 81 -3.70 -3.63 8.18
CA ARG A 81 -4.97 -3.37 8.91
C ARG A 81 -6.06 -2.83 8.00
N ILE A 82 -5.73 -1.92 7.07
CA ILE A 82 -6.70 -1.39 6.11
C ILE A 82 -7.28 -2.52 5.25
N GLN A 83 -6.44 -3.37 4.68
CA GLN A 83 -6.89 -4.47 3.82
C GLN A 83 -7.70 -5.51 4.61
N ALA A 84 -7.23 -5.86 5.81
CA ALA A 84 -7.95 -6.78 6.69
C ALA A 84 -9.35 -6.25 7.06
N ALA A 85 -9.45 -4.97 7.44
CA ALA A 85 -10.71 -4.34 7.80
C ALA A 85 -11.69 -4.20 6.61
N LEU A 86 -11.16 -4.07 5.38
CA LEU A 86 -11.95 -3.99 4.16
C LEU A 86 -12.40 -5.36 3.62
N LYS A 87 -11.90 -6.46 4.16
CA LYS A 87 -12.20 -7.80 3.62
C LYS A 87 -13.70 -8.09 3.62
N GLU A 88 -14.37 -7.88 4.73
CA GLU A 88 -15.80 -8.16 4.87
C GLU A 88 -16.68 -7.14 4.11
N PRO A 89 -16.56 -5.82 4.32
CA PRO A 89 -17.47 -4.85 3.72
C PRO A 89 -17.23 -4.60 2.22
N PHE A 90 -16.02 -4.86 1.73
CA PHE A 90 -15.67 -4.62 0.33
C PHE A 90 -15.48 -5.90 -0.49
N GLY A 91 -14.78 -6.87 0.05
CA GLY A 91 -14.52 -8.17 -0.56
C GLY A 91 -13.47 -8.21 -1.67
N LEU A 92 -13.11 -7.08 -2.26
CA LEU A 92 -12.15 -6.99 -3.37
C LEU A 92 -10.74 -6.62 -2.88
N VAL A 93 -10.31 -7.26 -1.80
CA VAL A 93 -8.95 -7.19 -1.24
C VAL A 93 -8.40 -8.60 -1.07
N ALA A 94 -7.08 -8.73 -1.06
CA ALA A 94 -6.44 -10.01 -0.80
C ALA A 94 -6.77 -10.54 0.60
N ASP A 95 -6.69 -11.84 0.79
CA ASP A 95 -6.76 -12.44 2.12
C ASP A 95 -5.45 -12.18 2.86
N MET A 96 -5.53 -11.45 3.97
CA MET A 96 -4.37 -11.16 4.80
C MET A 96 -4.03 -12.39 5.63
N VAL A 97 -2.75 -12.82 5.57
CA VAL A 97 -2.28 -14.03 6.25
C VAL A 97 -1.68 -13.69 7.60
N ALA A 98 -0.65 -12.85 7.61
CA ALA A 98 0.02 -12.47 8.85
C ALA A 98 0.78 -11.14 8.72
N LEU A 99 0.96 -10.44 9.85
CA LEU A 99 1.75 -9.22 9.98
C LEU A 99 2.90 -9.46 10.95
N CYS A 100 4.14 -9.27 10.50
CA CYS A 100 5.32 -9.29 11.33
C CYS A 100 5.75 -7.86 11.66
N GLN A 101 5.81 -7.55 12.96
CA GLN A 101 6.31 -6.27 13.47
C GLN A 101 7.65 -6.44 14.19
N ASP A 102 8.26 -7.63 14.12
CA ASP A 102 9.55 -7.92 14.68
C ASP A 102 10.65 -7.80 13.61
N ASP A 103 11.47 -6.77 13.74
CA ASP A 103 12.60 -6.53 12.84
C ASP A 103 13.67 -7.62 12.93
N ALA A 104 13.68 -8.46 13.99
CA ALA A 104 14.66 -9.54 14.14
C ALA A 104 14.52 -10.64 13.09
N VAL A 105 13.34 -10.78 12.46
CA VAL A 105 13.08 -11.84 11.48
C VAL A 105 13.82 -11.58 10.16
N ILE A 106 13.62 -10.40 9.56
CA ILE A 106 14.27 -10.04 8.26
C ILE A 106 14.79 -8.60 8.21
N GLY A 107 15.03 -7.97 9.34
CA GLY A 107 15.57 -6.60 9.42
C GLY A 107 14.53 -5.50 9.23
N SER A 108 13.26 -5.83 9.11
CA SER A 108 12.15 -4.86 8.96
C SER A 108 10.79 -5.50 9.20
N GLU A 109 9.80 -4.70 9.55
CA GLU A 109 8.39 -5.15 9.50
C GLU A 109 8.00 -5.61 8.09
N PHE A 110 7.09 -6.57 8.00
CA PHE A 110 6.52 -7.05 6.74
C PHE A 110 5.14 -7.64 6.98
N TYR A 111 4.39 -7.82 5.90
CA TYR A 111 3.18 -8.62 5.96
C TYR A 111 3.07 -9.59 4.79
N VAL A 112 2.27 -10.62 5.00
CA VAL A 112 2.00 -11.67 4.04
C VAL A 112 0.51 -11.73 3.76
N MET A 113 0.16 -11.90 2.50
CA MET A 113 -1.20 -12.05 2.00
C MET A 113 -1.27 -13.13 0.94
N GLN A 114 -2.47 -13.65 0.67
CA GLN A 114 -2.70 -14.54 -0.48
C GLN A 114 -2.44 -13.77 -1.77
N ARG A 115 -1.79 -14.42 -2.75
CA ARG A 115 -1.66 -13.86 -4.09
C ARG A 115 -3.01 -13.91 -4.79
N VAL A 116 -3.43 -12.78 -5.31
CA VAL A 116 -4.58 -12.71 -6.20
C VAL A 116 -4.08 -12.96 -7.62
N ASP A 117 -4.62 -13.97 -8.28
CA ASP A 117 -4.30 -14.24 -9.68
C ASP A 117 -5.04 -13.28 -10.60
N GLY A 118 -4.35 -12.78 -11.61
CA GLY A 118 -4.93 -11.82 -12.54
C GLY A 118 -3.90 -11.01 -13.31
N LEU A 119 -4.38 -10.23 -14.24
CA LEU A 119 -3.56 -9.32 -15.04
C LEU A 119 -3.44 -7.97 -14.34
N ILE A 120 -2.22 -7.44 -14.28
CA ILE A 120 -1.95 -6.10 -13.74
C ILE A 120 -1.58 -5.19 -14.92
N PRO A 121 -2.56 -4.52 -15.56
CA PRO A 121 -2.27 -3.61 -16.65
C PRO A 121 -1.48 -2.41 -16.11
N ARG A 122 -0.32 -2.12 -16.68
CA ARG A 122 0.52 -0.99 -16.28
C ARG A 122 0.27 0.23 -17.17
N ARG A 123 0.92 0.30 -18.33
CA ARG A 123 0.72 1.34 -19.33
C ARG A 123 -0.17 0.87 -20.46
N GLU A 124 0.01 -0.38 -20.86
CA GLU A 124 -0.72 -1.03 -21.94
C GLU A 124 -1.22 -2.37 -21.46
N LEU A 125 -2.26 -2.87 -22.10
CA LEU A 125 -2.72 -4.23 -21.90
C LEU A 125 -1.69 -5.21 -22.49
N PRO A 126 -1.50 -6.40 -21.89
CA PRO A 126 -0.66 -7.42 -22.50
C PRO A 126 -1.13 -7.74 -23.92
N PRO A 127 -0.22 -8.02 -24.87
CA PRO A 127 -0.57 -8.28 -26.27
C PRO A 127 -1.56 -9.45 -26.49
N ALA A 128 -1.63 -10.38 -25.53
CA ALA A 128 -2.58 -11.49 -25.54
C ALA A 128 -4.02 -11.08 -25.17
N VAL A 129 -4.22 -9.85 -24.71
CA VAL A 129 -5.54 -9.32 -24.32
C VAL A 129 -6.04 -8.41 -25.42
N ASP A 130 -6.84 -8.97 -26.32
CA ASP A 130 -7.54 -8.22 -27.37
C ASP A 130 -8.94 -7.85 -26.86
N LEU A 131 -9.21 -6.55 -26.69
CA LEU A 131 -10.50 -6.03 -26.21
C LEU A 131 -11.14 -5.19 -27.30
N ASP A 132 -12.35 -5.55 -27.67
CA ASP A 132 -13.20 -4.67 -28.47
C ASP A 132 -13.65 -3.43 -27.69
N GLU A 133 -14.21 -2.45 -28.36
CA GLU A 133 -14.68 -1.20 -27.75
C GLU A 133 -15.70 -1.44 -26.63
N ALA A 134 -16.58 -2.42 -26.79
CA ALA A 134 -17.57 -2.76 -25.77
C ALA A 134 -16.93 -3.36 -24.52
N ALA A 135 -15.89 -4.21 -24.68
CA ALA A 135 -15.14 -4.77 -23.58
C ALA A 135 -14.33 -3.71 -22.83
N VAL A 136 -13.68 -2.78 -23.55
CA VAL A 136 -12.99 -1.63 -22.94
C VAL A 136 -13.97 -0.79 -22.12
N ARG A 137 -15.13 -0.48 -22.68
CA ARG A 137 -16.17 0.28 -21.96
C ARG A 137 -16.63 -0.43 -20.70
N ARG A 138 -16.89 -1.74 -20.76
CA ARG A 138 -17.23 -2.55 -19.57
C ARG A 138 -16.13 -2.53 -18.53
N LEU A 139 -14.87 -2.66 -18.93
CA LEU A 139 -13.72 -2.60 -18.01
C LEU A 139 -13.64 -1.25 -17.30
N CYS A 140 -13.72 -0.14 -18.05
CA CYS A 140 -13.68 1.20 -17.47
C CYS A 140 -14.87 1.45 -16.52
N THR A 141 -16.10 1.07 -16.93
CA THR A 141 -17.29 1.22 -16.09
C THR A 141 -17.17 0.35 -14.83
N GLY A 142 -16.70 -0.89 -14.96
CA GLY A 142 -16.48 -1.77 -13.82
C GLY A 142 -15.44 -1.22 -12.83
N ALA A 143 -14.36 -0.60 -13.32
CA ALA A 143 -13.39 0.06 -12.46
C ALA A 143 -14.01 1.24 -11.67
N LEU A 144 -14.86 2.04 -12.31
CA LEU A 144 -15.59 3.11 -11.63
C LEU A 144 -16.59 2.57 -10.61
N ASP A 145 -17.31 1.50 -10.93
CA ASP A 145 -18.24 0.86 -10.01
C ASP A 145 -17.52 0.31 -8.75
N VAL A 146 -16.35 -0.28 -8.93
CA VAL A 146 -15.50 -0.74 -7.82
C VAL A 146 -15.07 0.44 -6.94
N LEU A 147 -14.64 1.55 -7.54
CA LEU A 147 -14.26 2.77 -6.81
C LEU A 147 -15.45 3.35 -6.03
N ILE A 148 -16.62 3.42 -6.65
CA ILE A 148 -17.85 3.90 -6.00
C ILE A 148 -18.24 2.98 -4.82
N ARG A 149 -18.14 1.66 -4.99
CA ARG A 149 -18.41 0.70 -3.92
C ARG A 149 -17.46 0.90 -2.74
N LEU A 150 -16.17 1.10 -3.00
CA LEU A 150 -15.19 1.38 -1.94
C LEU A 150 -15.54 2.68 -1.19
N HIS A 151 -15.87 3.76 -1.92
CA HIS A 151 -16.19 5.05 -1.31
C HIS A 151 -17.55 5.08 -0.58
N ARG A 152 -18.41 4.09 -0.80
CA ARG A 152 -19.70 3.95 -0.08
C ARG A 152 -19.56 3.22 1.26
N ILE A 153 -18.39 2.66 1.55
CA ILE A 153 -18.16 2.01 2.84
C ILE A 153 -18.08 3.11 3.91
N ASP A 154 -18.96 3.04 4.87
CA ASP A 154 -18.92 3.92 6.04
C ASP A 154 -17.74 3.52 6.95
N PRO A 155 -16.76 4.38 7.18
CA PRO A 155 -15.67 4.11 8.12
C PRO A 155 -16.18 3.88 9.55
N GLY A 156 -17.35 4.38 9.89
CA GLY A 156 -18.01 4.14 11.19
C GLY A 156 -18.67 2.78 11.32
N SER A 157 -18.79 2.00 10.25
CA SER A 157 -19.52 0.71 10.22
C SER A 157 -18.85 -0.39 11.03
N SER A 158 -17.56 -0.28 11.36
CA SER A 158 -16.84 -1.22 12.21
C SER A 158 -15.80 -0.52 13.09
N ALA A 159 -15.45 -1.13 14.23
CA ALA A 159 -14.41 -0.62 15.12
C ALA A 159 -13.04 -0.55 14.41
N ASP A 160 -12.72 -1.55 13.58
CA ASP A 160 -11.45 -1.64 12.88
C ASP A 160 -11.32 -0.53 11.84
N LEU A 161 -12.36 -0.26 11.03
CA LEU A 161 -12.36 0.85 10.08
C LEU A 161 -12.28 2.21 10.78
N SER A 162 -13.04 2.40 11.85
CA SER A 162 -13.04 3.64 12.64
C SER A 162 -11.66 3.92 13.24
N ALA A 163 -10.95 2.90 13.71
CA ALA A 163 -9.61 3.02 14.29
C ALA A 163 -8.55 3.45 13.27
N LEU A 164 -8.78 3.26 11.97
CA LEU A 164 -7.86 3.67 10.89
C LEU A 164 -7.95 5.16 10.57
N GLY A 165 -9.09 5.78 10.86
CA GLY A 165 -9.36 7.19 10.63
C GLY A 165 -8.83 8.08 11.76
N LYS A 166 -8.63 9.36 11.45
CA LYS A 166 -8.30 10.40 12.42
C LYS A 166 -9.53 11.25 12.83
N GLY A 167 -10.73 10.77 12.47
CA GLY A 167 -11.98 11.48 12.70
C GLY A 167 -12.07 12.80 11.93
N THR A 168 -12.91 13.71 12.42
CA THR A 168 -13.15 15.06 11.87
C THR A 168 -11.87 15.92 11.83
N GLY A 169 -11.90 17.04 11.12
CA GLY A 169 -10.77 17.98 11.02
C GLY A 169 -9.76 17.63 9.92
N TYR A 170 -10.18 16.89 8.89
CA TYR A 170 -9.28 16.48 7.81
C TYR A 170 -8.63 17.68 7.10
N VAL A 171 -9.44 18.67 6.67
CA VAL A 171 -8.94 19.83 5.93
C VAL A 171 -7.96 20.63 6.79
N ARG A 172 -8.28 20.89 8.05
CA ARG A 172 -7.38 21.55 8.99
C ARG A 172 -6.04 20.83 9.09
N ARG A 173 -6.05 19.51 9.33
CA ARG A 173 -4.81 18.72 9.41
C ARG A 173 -4.00 18.77 8.12
N GLN A 174 -4.64 18.84 6.95
CA GLN A 174 -3.91 18.97 5.68
C GLN A 174 -3.25 20.34 5.56
N VAL A 175 -3.98 21.42 5.81
CA VAL A 175 -3.45 22.80 5.75
C VAL A 175 -2.28 22.97 6.72
N GLU A 176 -2.44 22.59 7.98
CA GLU A 176 -1.39 22.68 9.01
C GLU A 176 -0.17 21.79 8.65
N GLY A 177 -0.43 20.56 8.24
CA GLY A 177 0.62 19.58 7.92
C GLY A 177 1.46 20.00 6.71
N TRP A 178 0.84 20.45 5.63
CA TRP A 178 1.56 20.94 4.45
C TRP A 178 2.27 22.25 4.70
N SER A 179 1.66 23.18 5.44
CA SER A 179 2.30 24.42 5.85
C SER A 179 3.55 24.17 6.67
N THR A 180 3.48 23.24 7.64
CA THR A 180 4.62 22.83 8.45
C THR A 180 5.72 22.18 7.63
N ARG A 181 5.37 21.26 6.70
CA ARG A 181 6.34 20.63 5.80
C ARG A 181 7.04 21.64 4.92
N PHE A 182 6.29 22.58 4.35
CA PHE A 182 6.88 23.66 3.53
C PHE A 182 7.87 24.49 4.36
N ARG A 183 7.51 24.90 5.59
CA ARG A 183 8.39 25.69 6.47
C ARG A 183 9.67 24.91 6.83
N ASN A 184 9.54 23.59 7.11
CA ASN A 184 10.67 22.75 7.46
C ASN A 184 11.59 22.41 6.27
N ALA A 185 11.05 22.41 5.06
CA ALA A 185 11.80 22.14 3.82
C ALA A 185 12.47 23.39 3.21
N ARG A 186 12.26 24.57 3.79
CA ARG A 186 12.90 25.79 3.30
C ARG A 186 14.41 25.71 3.45
N THR A 187 15.11 25.99 2.38
CA THR A 187 16.56 26.22 2.35
C THR A 187 16.83 27.71 2.21
N GLU A 188 18.04 28.16 2.54
CA GLU A 188 18.45 29.59 2.45
C GLU A 188 18.38 30.13 1.01
N ASP A 189 18.42 29.26 0.01
CA ASP A 189 18.34 29.59 -1.41
C ASP A 189 16.92 29.91 -1.92
N VAL A 190 15.89 29.71 -1.11
CA VAL A 190 14.51 30.07 -1.50
C VAL A 190 14.33 31.58 -1.40
N GLY A 191 14.21 32.25 -2.55
CA GLY A 191 14.06 33.72 -2.61
C GLY A 191 12.92 34.23 -1.74
N ARG A 192 13.17 35.35 -1.02
CA ARG A 192 12.24 36.00 -0.06
C ARG A 192 10.82 36.16 -0.62
N GLN A 193 10.69 36.62 -1.86
CA GLN A 193 9.38 36.83 -2.49
C GLN A 193 8.56 35.53 -2.64
N ARG A 194 9.21 34.40 -2.88
CA ARG A 194 8.55 33.09 -2.97
C ARG A 194 8.03 32.63 -1.60
N ILE A 195 8.80 32.91 -0.56
CA ILE A 195 8.41 32.63 0.84
C ILE A 195 7.19 33.45 1.23
N GLU A 196 7.20 34.76 0.97
CA GLU A 196 6.09 35.67 1.30
C GLU A 196 4.79 35.28 0.59
N ARG A 197 4.86 34.91 -0.69
CA ARG A 197 3.69 34.40 -1.44
C ARG A 197 3.14 33.11 -0.85
N SER A 198 4.02 32.19 -0.47
CA SER A 198 3.60 30.92 0.14
C SER A 198 2.96 31.12 1.52
N GLU A 199 3.51 32.01 2.36
CA GLU A 199 2.92 32.35 3.65
C GLU A 199 1.55 33.02 3.47
N THR A 200 1.38 33.88 2.46
CA THR A 200 0.08 34.47 2.11
C THR A 200 -0.95 33.43 1.75
N VAL A 201 -0.58 32.44 0.92
CA VAL A 201 -1.48 31.33 0.54
C VAL A 201 -1.83 30.48 1.77
N MET A 202 -0.85 30.15 2.61
CA MET A 202 -1.08 29.35 3.82
C MET A 202 -2.02 30.06 4.78
N ALA A 203 -1.84 31.37 5.00
CA ALA A 203 -2.73 32.17 5.83
C ALA A 203 -4.15 32.24 5.25
N TRP A 204 -4.27 32.36 3.92
CA TRP A 204 -5.58 32.35 3.26
C TRP A 204 -6.30 31.00 3.41
N LEU A 205 -5.57 29.89 3.20
CA LEU A 205 -6.11 28.55 3.39
C LEU A 205 -6.56 28.30 4.83
N ASP A 206 -5.82 28.80 5.80
CA ASP A 206 -6.17 28.66 7.22
C ASP A 206 -7.46 29.43 7.56
N ALA A 207 -7.62 30.64 6.99
CA ALA A 207 -8.78 31.51 7.24
C ALA A 207 -10.05 31.08 6.45
N HIS A 208 -9.92 30.31 5.37
CA HIS A 208 -11.01 29.97 4.45
C HIS A 208 -11.24 28.44 4.35
N GLN A 209 -11.08 27.74 5.47
CA GLN A 209 -11.37 26.31 5.49
C GLN A 209 -12.89 26.09 5.35
N PRO A 210 -13.33 25.14 4.50
CA PRO A 210 -14.72 24.74 4.47
C PRO A 210 -15.11 24.06 5.77
N ASP A 211 -16.41 23.99 6.03
CA ASP A 211 -16.93 23.18 7.12
C ASP A 211 -16.50 21.71 6.95
N ASP A 212 -16.20 21.08 8.06
CA ASP A 212 -15.75 19.70 8.08
C ASP A 212 -16.94 18.80 7.69
N VAL A 213 -16.73 17.96 6.71
CA VAL A 213 -17.72 16.92 6.36
C VAL A 213 -17.43 15.69 7.22
N ALA A 214 -18.45 15.12 7.84
CA ALA A 214 -18.36 13.85 8.51
C ALA A 214 -17.96 12.76 7.48
N ASN A 215 -16.81 12.15 7.68
CA ASN A 215 -16.33 11.00 6.92
C ASN A 215 -16.54 9.75 7.75
#